data_3a5c4285c0218c4eb8892ba401b42d39
#
_entry.id   3a5c4285c0218c4eb8892ba401b42d39
#
_cell.length_a   1.000
_cell.length_b   1.000
_cell.length_c   1.000
_cell.angle_alpha   90.00
_cell.angle_beta   90.00
_cell.angle_gamma   90.00
#
_symmetry.space_group_name_H-M   'P 1'
#
loop_
_entity.id
_entity.type
_entity.pdbx_description
1 polymer ?
#
loop_
_entity_poly.entity_id
_entity_poly.type
_entity_poly.pdbx_seq_one_letter_code
_entity_poly.pdbx_strand_id
1 'polypeptide(L)'
;MTIHAHALLFDNDGTLVSSLASVERCWTRWAREYGVSAEDFAGIALHGRTAVEIVGDLLPADRVAEAVARVERLEVDDVADGGVELLPGTRDLLDALPADRWAVVTSATHRLAAARLDAVGIRPKALVTADEVTRGKPHPEPYLLAARQLGVDPARCVVFEDAPAGLAAGRAAGMTTVALATTHRAEELDADLVVSDLSALSVQVTAGGIEISVRG
;
A
#
# COMPACT_ATOMS: atom_id res chain seq x y z
N MET A 1 20.63 13.35 4.30
CA MET A 1 20.07 13.23 2.94
C MET A 1 18.71 13.92 2.91
N THR A 2 18.46 14.79 1.93
CA THR A 2 17.15 15.44 1.74
C THR A 2 16.61 15.06 0.38
N ILE A 3 15.36 14.62 0.31
CA ILE A 3 14.65 14.31 -0.93
C ILE A 3 13.67 15.43 -1.20
N HIS A 4 13.57 15.92 -2.45
CA HIS A 4 12.65 16.96 -2.87
C HIS A 4 11.54 16.36 -3.73
N ALA A 5 10.29 16.71 -3.45
CA ALA A 5 9.11 16.21 -4.16
C ALA A 5 8.06 17.29 -4.39
N HIS A 6 7.13 17.02 -5.28
CA HIS A 6 5.92 17.83 -5.47
C HIS A 6 4.68 17.10 -4.96
N ALA A 7 4.72 15.76 -4.90
CA ALA A 7 3.69 14.94 -4.30
C ALA A 7 4.28 13.67 -3.66
N LEU A 8 3.58 13.15 -2.65
CA LEU A 8 3.90 11.91 -1.96
C LEU A 8 2.80 10.88 -2.22
N LEU A 9 3.20 9.68 -2.66
CA LEU A 9 2.29 8.59 -3.00
C LEU A 9 2.55 7.45 -2.02
N PHE A 10 1.55 7.14 -1.21
CA PHE A 10 1.67 6.14 -0.16
C PHE A 10 0.94 4.87 -0.56
N ASP A 11 1.59 3.72 -0.43
CA ASP A 11 0.85 2.49 -0.23
C ASP A 11 0.03 2.57 1.07
N ASN A 12 -0.90 1.65 1.26
CA ASN A 12 -1.76 1.64 2.45
C ASN A 12 -1.27 0.65 3.51
N ASP A 13 -1.31 -0.65 3.16
CA ASP A 13 -1.17 -1.76 4.10
C ASP A 13 0.31 -2.10 4.33
N GLY A 14 0.81 -1.89 5.53
CA GLY A 14 2.23 -1.95 5.84
C GLY A 14 2.96 -0.61 5.68
N THR A 15 2.30 0.40 5.12
CA THR A 15 2.85 1.75 4.92
C THR A 15 2.18 2.79 5.81
N LEU A 16 0.88 3.01 5.66
CA LEU A 16 0.09 3.93 6.49
C LEU A 16 -0.56 3.22 7.68
N VAL A 17 -1.00 1.99 7.45
CA VAL A 17 -1.72 1.18 8.44
C VAL A 17 -1.08 -0.19 8.62
N SER A 18 -1.17 -0.71 9.84
CA SER A 18 -0.91 -2.11 10.14
C SER A 18 -2.20 -2.89 9.98
N SER A 19 -2.25 -3.80 9.01
CA SER A 19 -3.35 -4.73 8.78
C SER A 19 -2.90 -6.18 8.78
N LEU A 20 -1.62 -6.46 9.04
CA LEU A 20 -0.98 -7.78 8.91
C LEU A 20 -1.74 -8.87 9.66
N ALA A 21 -2.04 -8.65 10.94
CA ALA A 21 -2.75 -9.62 11.76
C ALA A 21 -4.18 -9.91 11.24
N SER A 22 -4.86 -8.89 10.69
CA SER A 22 -6.16 -9.03 10.04
C SER A 22 -6.05 -9.86 8.76
N VAL A 23 -5.12 -9.52 7.90
CA VAL A 23 -4.83 -10.24 6.64
C VAL A 23 -4.55 -11.71 6.94
N GLU A 24 -3.63 -12.01 7.87
CA GLU A 24 -3.28 -13.40 8.24
C GLU A 24 -4.51 -14.20 8.74
N ARG A 25 -5.34 -13.61 9.61
CA ARG A 25 -6.55 -14.27 10.11
C ARG A 25 -7.55 -14.54 8.98
N CYS A 26 -7.83 -13.54 8.17
CA CYS A 26 -8.82 -13.62 7.11
C CYS A 26 -8.40 -14.61 6.02
N TRP A 27 -7.16 -14.52 5.55
CA TRP A 27 -6.63 -15.41 4.53
C TRP A 27 -6.44 -16.84 5.03
N THR A 28 -6.04 -17.04 6.29
CA THR A 28 -6.00 -18.39 6.91
C THR A 28 -7.40 -19.01 6.98
N ARG A 29 -8.42 -18.22 7.35
CA ARG A 29 -9.81 -18.67 7.33
C ARG A 29 -10.28 -19.00 5.93
N TRP A 30 -10.00 -18.12 4.98
CA TRP A 30 -10.33 -18.30 3.57
C TRP A 30 -9.68 -19.58 2.99
N ALA A 31 -8.40 -19.80 3.24
CA ALA A 31 -7.68 -20.99 2.78
C ALA A 31 -8.35 -22.28 3.26
N ARG A 32 -8.78 -22.33 4.53
CA ARG A 32 -9.54 -23.46 5.09
C ARG A 32 -10.90 -23.64 4.40
N GLU A 33 -11.64 -22.57 4.17
CA GLU A 33 -12.96 -22.62 3.50
C GLU A 33 -12.85 -23.12 2.07
N TYR A 34 -11.74 -22.82 1.37
CA TYR A 34 -11.53 -23.23 -0.03
C TYR A 34 -10.70 -24.50 -0.20
N GLY A 35 -10.25 -25.10 0.88
CA GLY A 35 -9.48 -26.37 0.87
C GLY A 35 -8.06 -26.21 0.34
N VAL A 36 -7.49 -24.98 0.43
CA VAL A 36 -6.08 -24.70 0.10
C VAL A 36 -5.19 -25.31 1.18
N SER A 37 -4.17 -26.08 0.76
CA SER A 37 -3.25 -26.71 1.71
C SER A 37 -2.39 -25.66 2.43
N ALA A 38 -1.94 -25.99 3.65
CA ALA A 38 -1.03 -25.10 4.37
C ALA A 38 0.31 -24.91 3.65
N GLU A 39 0.75 -25.91 2.90
CA GLU A 39 1.98 -25.88 2.09
C GLU A 39 1.84 -24.92 0.92
N ASP A 40 0.77 -25.03 0.15
CA ASP A 40 0.50 -24.14 -0.98
C ASP A 40 0.32 -22.68 -0.50
N PHE A 41 -0.37 -22.50 0.62
CA PHE A 41 -0.62 -21.16 1.17
C PHE A 41 0.65 -20.52 1.76
N ALA A 42 1.54 -21.29 2.41
CA ALA A 42 2.77 -20.76 2.99
C ALA A 42 3.77 -20.23 1.96
N GLY A 43 3.67 -20.68 0.70
CA GLY A 43 4.49 -20.19 -0.42
C GLY A 43 4.03 -18.88 -1.04
N ILE A 44 2.87 -18.34 -0.62
CA ILE A 44 2.26 -17.17 -1.25
C ILE A 44 2.65 -15.87 -0.54
N ALA A 45 3.19 -14.93 -1.30
CA ALA A 45 3.36 -13.55 -0.83
C ALA A 45 1.99 -12.83 -0.86
N LEU A 46 1.50 -12.45 0.33
CA LEU A 46 0.21 -11.75 0.47
C LEU A 46 0.32 -10.23 0.32
N HIS A 47 1.52 -9.66 0.54
CA HIS A 47 1.72 -8.21 0.53
C HIS A 47 2.04 -7.67 -0.86
N GLY A 48 1.49 -6.50 -1.16
CA GLY A 48 1.76 -5.77 -2.41
C GLY A 48 1.05 -6.32 -3.66
N ARG A 49 0.36 -7.46 -3.57
CA ARG A 49 -0.38 -8.09 -4.67
C ARG A 49 -1.88 -7.90 -4.53
N THR A 50 -2.60 -8.02 -5.64
CA THR A 50 -4.07 -8.02 -5.62
C THR A 50 -4.63 -9.37 -5.18
N ALA A 51 -5.82 -9.38 -4.56
CA ALA A 51 -6.50 -10.62 -4.18
C ALA A 51 -6.79 -11.52 -5.41
N VAL A 52 -7.05 -10.92 -6.57
CA VAL A 52 -7.29 -11.67 -7.83
C VAL A 52 -6.06 -12.47 -8.24
N GLU A 53 -4.86 -11.87 -8.17
CA GLU A 53 -3.60 -12.55 -8.48
C GLU A 53 -3.31 -13.68 -7.49
N ILE A 54 -3.49 -13.42 -6.19
CA ILE A 54 -3.24 -14.42 -5.13
C ILE A 54 -4.19 -15.61 -5.27
N VAL A 55 -5.47 -15.36 -5.42
CA VAL A 55 -6.49 -16.41 -5.58
C VAL A 55 -6.30 -17.15 -6.89
N GLY A 56 -5.90 -16.44 -7.97
CA GLY A 56 -5.64 -17.05 -9.28
C GLY A 56 -4.47 -18.04 -9.29
N ASP A 57 -3.48 -17.86 -8.40
CA ASP A 57 -2.39 -18.82 -8.21
C ASP A 57 -2.82 -20.09 -7.47
N LEU A 58 -3.92 -20.02 -6.69
CA LEU A 58 -4.34 -21.07 -5.76
C LEU A 58 -5.58 -21.85 -6.24
N LEU A 59 -6.43 -21.24 -7.05
CA LEU A 59 -7.72 -21.83 -7.44
C LEU A 59 -7.93 -21.80 -8.97
N PRO A 60 -8.74 -22.74 -9.51
CA PRO A 60 -9.17 -22.72 -10.90
C PRO A 60 -9.91 -21.42 -11.26
N ALA A 61 -9.78 -20.99 -12.52
CA ALA A 61 -10.29 -19.70 -13.00
C ALA A 61 -11.79 -19.47 -12.77
N ASP A 62 -12.60 -20.51 -12.83
CA ASP A 62 -14.05 -20.49 -12.61
C ASP A 62 -14.44 -20.21 -11.15
N ARG A 63 -13.51 -20.38 -10.19
CA ARG A 63 -13.72 -20.11 -8.77
C ARG A 63 -13.14 -18.77 -8.29
N VAL A 64 -12.29 -18.11 -9.08
CA VAL A 64 -11.54 -16.91 -8.66
C VAL A 64 -12.48 -15.79 -8.21
N ALA A 65 -13.49 -15.46 -9.00
CA ALA A 65 -14.36 -14.31 -8.70
C ALA A 65 -15.12 -14.47 -7.37
N GLU A 66 -15.67 -15.67 -7.11
CA GLU A 66 -16.37 -15.97 -5.85
C GLU A 66 -15.43 -15.92 -4.65
N ALA A 67 -14.25 -16.53 -4.80
CA ALA A 67 -13.26 -16.64 -3.76
C ALA A 67 -12.64 -15.28 -3.38
N VAL A 68 -12.39 -14.41 -4.36
CA VAL A 68 -11.98 -13.01 -4.14
C VAL A 68 -13.05 -12.24 -3.39
N ALA A 69 -14.31 -12.32 -3.81
CA ALA A 69 -15.40 -11.67 -3.09
C ALA A 69 -15.57 -12.21 -1.66
N ARG A 70 -15.19 -13.46 -1.42
CA ARG A 70 -15.23 -14.05 -0.07
C ARG A 70 -14.13 -13.49 0.83
N VAL A 71 -12.88 -13.44 0.39
CA VAL A 71 -11.79 -12.90 1.21
C VAL A 71 -12.01 -11.42 1.48
N GLU A 72 -12.45 -10.64 0.49
CA GLU A 72 -12.78 -9.23 0.69
C GLU A 72 -13.83 -9.04 1.80
N ARG A 73 -14.91 -9.83 1.79
CA ARG A 73 -15.91 -9.76 2.88
C ARG A 73 -15.30 -10.06 4.25
N LEU A 74 -14.43 -11.08 4.34
CA LEU A 74 -13.76 -11.42 5.59
C LEU A 74 -12.90 -10.26 6.11
N GLU A 75 -12.13 -9.63 5.22
CA GLU A 75 -11.25 -8.51 5.59
C GLU A 75 -12.05 -7.26 5.98
N VAL A 76 -13.11 -6.93 5.24
CA VAL A 76 -13.98 -5.79 5.58
C VAL A 76 -14.69 -5.99 6.92
N ASP A 77 -15.19 -7.20 7.19
CA ASP A 77 -15.83 -7.53 8.47
C ASP A 77 -14.82 -7.42 9.63
N ASP A 78 -13.58 -7.89 9.43
CA ASP A 78 -12.51 -7.86 10.44
C ASP A 78 -12.02 -6.44 10.76
N VAL A 79 -12.12 -5.49 9.81
CA VAL A 79 -11.83 -4.07 10.07
C VAL A 79 -12.71 -3.51 11.19
N ALA A 80 -14.01 -3.86 11.19
CA ALA A 80 -14.95 -3.41 12.21
C ALA A 80 -14.61 -3.94 13.62
N ASP A 81 -13.93 -5.07 13.69
CA ASP A 81 -13.48 -5.71 14.92
C ASP A 81 -12.08 -5.23 15.41
N GLY A 82 -11.58 -4.11 14.86
CA GLY A 82 -10.30 -3.52 15.26
C GLY A 82 -9.09 -4.13 14.54
N GLY A 83 -9.30 -4.64 13.33
CA GLY A 83 -8.25 -5.28 12.52
C GLY A 83 -7.21 -4.34 11.90
N VAL A 84 -7.30 -3.01 12.12
CA VAL A 84 -6.44 -2.00 11.47
C VAL A 84 -6.02 -0.93 12.46
N GLU A 85 -4.73 -0.60 12.49
CA GLU A 85 -4.14 0.44 13.32
C GLU A 85 -3.22 1.34 12.49
N LEU A 86 -3.05 2.61 12.89
CA LEU A 86 -2.05 3.50 12.27
C LEU A 86 -0.64 3.01 12.58
N LEU A 87 0.21 2.99 11.55
CA LEU A 87 1.65 2.82 11.74
C LEU A 87 2.29 4.10 12.32
N PRO A 88 3.43 3.95 13.02
CA PRO A 88 4.12 5.10 13.63
C PRO A 88 4.45 6.19 12.61
N GLY A 89 4.20 7.44 12.99
CA GLY A 89 4.47 8.63 12.16
C GLY A 89 3.43 8.95 11.11
N THR A 90 2.48 8.06 10.80
CA THR A 90 1.47 8.26 9.74
C THR A 90 0.67 9.55 9.95
N ARG A 91 0.08 9.73 11.15
CA ARG A 91 -0.76 10.90 11.42
C ARG A 91 0.04 12.19 11.29
N ASP A 92 1.17 12.28 11.98
CA ASP A 92 2.00 13.47 12.00
C ASP A 92 2.49 13.87 10.61
N LEU A 93 2.86 12.87 9.78
CA LEU A 93 3.34 13.12 8.42
C LEU A 93 2.20 13.60 7.52
N LEU A 94 1.04 12.95 7.54
CA LEU A 94 -0.11 13.33 6.71
C LEU A 94 -0.67 14.71 7.11
N ASP A 95 -0.74 15.02 8.41
CA ASP A 95 -1.22 16.30 8.91
C ASP A 95 -0.30 17.48 8.53
N ALA A 96 0.97 17.20 8.25
CA ALA A 96 1.93 18.20 7.76
C ALA A 96 1.81 18.49 6.26
N LEU A 97 1.03 17.69 5.51
CA LEU A 97 0.93 17.78 4.05
C LEU A 97 -0.35 18.49 3.59
N PRO A 98 -0.28 19.35 2.56
CA PRO A 98 -1.47 19.83 1.87
C PRO A 98 -2.22 18.65 1.24
N ALA A 99 -3.54 18.62 1.39
CA ALA A 99 -4.38 17.50 0.99
C ALA A 99 -4.37 17.19 -0.53
N ASP A 100 -3.89 18.11 -1.35
CA ASP A 100 -3.72 17.98 -2.82
C ASP A 100 -2.29 17.58 -3.24
N ARG A 101 -1.43 17.27 -2.26
CA ARG A 101 -0.03 16.90 -2.49
C ARG A 101 0.29 15.46 -2.10
N TRP A 102 -0.72 14.66 -1.80
CA TRP A 102 -0.54 13.24 -1.54
C TRP A 102 -1.71 12.39 -2.00
N ALA A 103 -1.44 11.13 -2.25
CA ALA A 103 -2.43 10.12 -2.62
C ALA A 103 -2.14 8.80 -1.91
N VAL A 104 -3.18 7.98 -1.78
CA VAL A 104 -3.05 6.56 -1.40
C VAL A 104 -3.16 5.70 -2.65
N VAL A 105 -2.26 4.71 -2.77
CA VAL A 105 -2.18 3.79 -3.92
C VAL A 105 -2.08 2.36 -3.40
N THR A 106 -3.17 1.61 -3.43
CA THR A 106 -3.24 0.28 -2.82
C THR A 106 -3.63 -0.82 -3.80
N SER A 107 -3.20 -2.04 -3.53
CA SER A 107 -3.64 -3.26 -4.24
C SER A 107 -4.97 -3.82 -3.72
N ALA A 108 -5.55 -3.21 -2.68
CA ALA A 108 -6.90 -3.54 -2.21
C ALA A 108 -7.97 -2.98 -3.15
N THR A 109 -9.18 -3.58 -3.10
CA THR A 109 -10.36 -3.00 -3.75
C THR A 109 -10.76 -1.68 -3.08
N HIS A 110 -11.53 -0.86 -3.77
CA HIS A 110 -12.01 0.41 -3.22
C HIS A 110 -12.79 0.21 -1.89
N ARG A 111 -13.61 -0.83 -1.84
CA ARG A 111 -14.40 -1.16 -0.66
C ARG A 111 -13.54 -1.47 0.56
N LEU A 112 -12.50 -2.29 0.39
CA LEU A 112 -11.60 -2.67 1.48
C LEU A 112 -10.71 -1.48 1.89
N ALA A 113 -10.15 -0.76 0.91
CA ALA A 113 -9.33 0.41 1.16
C ALA A 113 -10.11 1.50 1.93
N ALA A 114 -11.34 1.79 1.51
CA ALA A 114 -12.21 2.75 2.19
C ALA A 114 -12.50 2.33 3.63
N ALA A 115 -12.83 1.04 3.86
CA ALA A 115 -13.07 0.52 5.20
C ALA A 115 -11.85 0.70 6.13
N ARG A 116 -10.64 0.34 5.65
CA ARG A 116 -9.39 0.47 6.41
C ARG A 116 -9.05 1.93 6.71
N LEU A 117 -9.14 2.81 5.72
CA LEU A 117 -8.84 4.24 5.87
C LEU A 117 -9.85 4.95 6.78
N ASP A 118 -11.13 4.65 6.65
CA ASP A 118 -12.19 5.22 7.51
C ASP A 118 -12.01 4.79 8.97
N ALA A 119 -11.64 3.53 9.23
CA ALA A 119 -11.41 3.02 10.59
C ALA A 119 -10.34 3.80 11.36
N VAL A 120 -9.32 4.32 10.65
CA VAL A 120 -8.23 5.12 11.23
C VAL A 120 -8.37 6.62 10.97
N GLY A 121 -9.48 7.06 10.37
CA GLY A 121 -9.79 8.48 10.13
C GLY A 121 -8.89 9.15 9.08
N ILE A 122 -8.39 8.40 8.10
CA ILE A 122 -7.65 8.94 6.94
C ILE A 122 -8.61 9.14 5.77
N ARG A 123 -8.60 10.33 5.16
CA ARG A 123 -9.48 10.68 4.03
C ARG A 123 -8.67 11.34 2.92
N PRO A 124 -8.02 10.56 2.04
CA PRO A 124 -7.25 11.08 0.94
C PRO A 124 -8.17 11.74 -0.10
N LYS A 125 -7.72 12.81 -0.75
CA LYS A 125 -8.41 13.38 -1.92
C LYS A 125 -8.21 12.54 -3.18
N ALA A 126 -7.09 11.83 -3.27
CA ALA A 126 -6.77 10.90 -4.34
C ALA A 126 -6.51 9.51 -3.76
N LEU A 127 -7.28 8.54 -4.20
CA LEU A 127 -7.19 7.13 -3.80
C LEU A 127 -7.20 6.30 -5.08
N VAL A 128 -6.13 5.57 -5.34
CA VAL A 128 -6.02 4.61 -6.43
C VAL A 128 -6.08 3.20 -5.87
N THR A 129 -7.00 2.40 -6.37
CA THR A 129 -7.29 1.04 -5.89
C THR A 129 -7.15 0.02 -7.02
N ALA A 130 -7.20 -1.27 -6.68
CA ALA A 130 -7.15 -2.33 -7.68
C ALA A 130 -8.27 -2.23 -8.74
N ASP A 131 -9.41 -1.64 -8.38
CA ASP A 131 -10.56 -1.51 -9.29
C ASP A 131 -10.35 -0.48 -10.40
N GLU A 132 -9.39 0.41 -10.25
CA GLU A 132 -9.16 1.55 -11.16
C GLU A 132 -8.03 1.30 -12.17
N VAL A 133 -7.33 0.17 -12.05
CA VAL A 133 -6.18 -0.16 -12.90
C VAL A 133 -6.38 -1.50 -13.60
N THR A 134 -5.76 -1.62 -14.77
CA THR A 134 -5.76 -2.88 -15.51
C THR A 134 -4.65 -3.81 -15.03
N ARG A 135 -3.52 -3.24 -14.64
CA ARG A 135 -2.33 -3.95 -14.16
C ARG A 135 -1.90 -3.39 -12.81
N GLY A 136 -1.96 -4.23 -11.77
CA GLY A 136 -1.49 -3.93 -10.43
C GLY A 136 0.03 -3.86 -10.32
N LYS A 137 0.52 -3.55 -9.12
CA LYS A 137 1.96 -3.63 -8.76
C LYS A 137 2.48 -5.05 -9.06
N PRO A 138 3.63 -5.25 -9.67
CA PRO A 138 4.74 -4.29 -9.88
C PRO A 138 4.64 -3.42 -11.16
N HIS A 139 3.52 -3.44 -11.88
CA HIS A 139 3.33 -2.55 -13.02
C HIS A 139 3.21 -1.09 -12.55
N PRO A 140 3.77 -0.09 -13.29
CA PRO A 140 3.76 1.31 -12.87
C PRO A 140 2.40 2.00 -12.94
N GLU A 141 1.40 1.38 -13.56
CA GLU A 141 0.08 1.96 -13.83
C GLU A 141 -0.58 2.60 -12.59
N PRO A 142 -0.61 1.98 -11.39
CA PRO A 142 -1.23 2.58 -10.22
C PRO A 142 -0.58 3.91 -9.81
N TYR A 143 0.74 3.96 -9.77
CA TYR A 143 1.47 5.18 -9.39
C TYR A 143 1.40 6.26 -10.45
N LEU A 144 1.46 5.91 -11.74
CA LEU A 144 1.24 6.85 -12.85
C LEU A 144 -0.19 7.41 -12.83
N LEU A 145 -1.19 6.61 -12.45
CA LEU A 145 -2.57 7.07 -12.29
C LEU A 145 -2.67 8.10 -11.16
N ALA A 146 -2.06 7.82 -10.01
CA ALA A 146 -2.05 8.73 -8.86
C ALA A 146 -1.37 10.06 -9.18
N ALA A 147 -0.19 10.04 -9.83
CA ALA A 147 0.50 11.25 -10.27
C ALA A 147 -0.37 12.09 -11.23
N ARG A 148 -1.08 11.42 -12.15
CA ARG A 148 -2.02 12.07 -13.07
C ARG A 148 -3.22 12.68 -12.34
N GLN A 149 -3.81 12.00 -11.35
CA GLN A 149 -4.90 12.53 -10.53
C GLN A 149 -4.49 13.79 -9.75
N LEU A 150 -3.24 13.82 -9.27
CA LEU A 150 -2.68 14.99 -8.58
C LEU A 150 -2.18 16.09 -9.53
N GLY A 151 -2.07 15.82 -10.83
CA GLY A 151 -1.53 16.77 -11.82
C GLY A 151 -0.04 17.04 -11.65
N VAL A 152 0.73 16.05 -11.16
CA VAL A 152 2.16 16.17 -10.87
C VAL A 152 2.97 15.27 -11.81
N ASP A 153 4.13 15.77 -12.26
CA ASP A 153 5.11 14.97 -13.02
C ASP A 153 5.58 13.77 -12.18
N PRO A 154 5.49 12.53 -12.70
CA PRO A 154 5.99 11.35 -12.01
C PRO A 154 7.43 11.49 -11.48
N ALA A 155 8.34 12.11 -12.24
CA ALA A 155 9.72 12.35 -11.81
C ALA A 155 9.85 13.26 -10.57
N ARG A 156 8.76 13.90 -10.16
CA ARG A 156 8.65 14.76 -8.98
C ARG A 156 7.79 14.16 -7.88
N CYS A 157 7.44 12.89 -8.00
CA CYS A 157 6.74 12.13 -6.98
C CYS A 157 7.71 11.25 -6.18
N VAL A 158 7.36 11.03 -4.91
CA VAL A 158 8.04 10.05 -4.04
C VAL A 158 7.03 9.00 -3.64
N VAL A 159 7.38 7.74 -3.83
CA VAL A 159 6.59 6.57 -3.43
C VAL A 159 7.07 6.07 -2.08
N PHE A 160 6.15 5.81 -1.17
CA PHE A 160 6.36 5.15 0.12
C PHE A 160 5.72 3.78 0.09
N GLU A 161 6.51 2.75 0.38
CA GLU A 161 6.14 1.35 0.23
C GLU A 161 6.85 0.46 1.24
N ASP A 162 6.23 -0.68 1.55
CA ASP A 162 6.80 -1.71 2.42
C ASP A 162 7.13 -3.01 1.68
N ALA A 163 6.63 -3.16 0.43
CA ALA A 163 6.70 -4.40 -0.35
C ALA A 163 7.54 -4.25 -1.63
N PRO A 164 8.34 -5.28 -2.01
CA PRO A 164 9.16 -5.26 -3.21
C PRO A 164 8.38 -4.97 -4.51
N ALA A 165 7.15 -5.49 -4.63
CA ALA A 165 6.32 -5.27 -5.82
C ALA A 165 5.94 -3.79 -5.99
N GLY A 166 5.60 -3.10 -4.90
CA GLY A 166 5.27 -1.69 -4.94
C GLY A 166 6.48 -0.80 -5.20
N LEU A 167 7.64 -1.12 -4.59
CA LEU A 167 8.89 -0.43 -4.89
C LEU A 167 9.27 -0.57 -6.36
N ALA A 168 9.12 -1.77 -6.93
CA ALA A 168 9.35 -2.00 -8.36
C ALA A 168 8.39 -1.18 -9.23
N ALA A 169 7.11 -1.06 -8.85
CA ALA A 169 6.13 -0.23 -9.55
C ALA A 169 6.50 1.26 -9.51
N GLY A 170 6.94 1.78 -8.35
CA GLY A 170 7.40 3.15 -8.18
C GLY A 170 8.61 3.47 -9.06
N ARG A 171 9.62 2.60 -9.05
CA ARG A 171 10.79 2.74 -9.93
C ARG A 171 10.42 2.68 -11.42
N ALA A 172 9.56 1.72 -11.80
CA ALA A 172 9.09 1.61 -13.18
C ALA A 172 8.28 2.83 -13.63
N ALA A 173 7.67 3.56 -12.68
CA ALA A 173 7.01 4.84 -12.93
C ALA A 173 7.99 6.03 -13.05
N GLY A 174 9.29 5.83 -12.82
CA GLY A 174 10.31 6.89 -12.82
C GLY A 174 10.30 7.76 -11.57
N MET A 175 9.78 7.23 -10.46
CA MET A 175 9.64 7.94 -9.19
C MET A 175 10.75 7.56 -8.21
N THR A 176 11.10 8.47 -7.31
CA THR A 176 11.94 8.15 -6.14
C THR A 176 11.16 7.26 -5.18
N THR A 177 11.84 6.27 -4.60
CA THR A 177 11.23 5.28 -3.70
C THR A 177 11.80 5.35 -2.30
N VAL A 178 10.93 5.34 -1.30
CA VAL A 178 11.25 5.22 0.12
C VAL A 178 10.60 3.94 0.64
N ALA A 179 11.43 3.01 1.09
CA ALA A 179 10.97 1.76 1.67
C ALA A 179 10.80 1.88 3.19
N LEU A 180 9.71 1.29 3.69
CA LEU A 180 9.44 1.14 5.12
C LEU A 180 9.64 -0.33 5.50
N ALA A 181 10.55 -0.61 6.43
CA ALA A 181 10.87 -1.96 6.88
C ALA A 181 9.84 -2.48 7.92
N THR A 182 8.56 -2.39 7.58
CA THR A 182 7.42 -2.74 8.44
C THR A 182 6.93 -4.18 8.24
N THR A 183 7.00 -4.69 7.00
CA THR A 183 6.55 -6.04 6.65
C THR A 183 7.67 -6.92 6.10
N HIS A 184 8.75 -6.33 5.60
CA HIS A 184 9.93 -6.99 5.07
C HIS A 184 11.18 -6.48 5.80
N ARG A 185 12.26 -7.27 5.77
CA ARG A 185 13.55 -6.85 6.31
C ARG A 185 14.17 -5.79 5.38
N ALA A 186 14.91 -4.86 5.96
CA ALA A 186 15.52 -3.76 5.21
C ALA A 186 16.42 -4.24 4.04
N GLU A 187 17.09 -5.38 4.23
CA GLU A 187 17.98 -5.97 3.22
C GLU A 187 17.24 -6.55 2.00
N GLU A 188 15.92 -6.78 2.13
CA GLU A 188 15.05 -7.29 1.07
C GLU A 188 14.41 -6.16 0.24
N LEU A 189 14.53 -4.91 0.71
CA LEU A 189 13.90 -3.75 0.12
C LEU A 189 14.90 -2.96 -0.72
N ASP A 190 14.73 -3.01 -2.04
CA ASP A 190 15.53 -2.24 -3.00
C ASP A 190 14.84 -0.89 -3.27
N ALA A 191 15.34 0.18 -2.62
CA ALA A 191 14.79 1.54 -2.69
C ALA A 191 15.89 2.60 -2.61
N ASP A 192 15.58 3.84 -2.99
CA ASP A 192 16.52 4.97 -2.88
C ASP A 192 16.82 5.34 -1.41
N LEU A 193 15.86 5.08 -0.52
CA LEU A 193 15.99 5.22 0.93
C LEU A 193 15.20 4.12 1.62
N VAL A 194 15.77 3.52 2.67
CA VAL A 194 15.09 2.55 3.54
C VAL A 194 15.06 3.10 4.96
N VAL A 195 13.88 3.09 5.60
CA VAL A 195 13.68 3.50 6.99
C VAL A 195 12.81 2.48 7.73
N SER A 196 12.76 2.54 9.06
CA SER A 196 11.92 1.64 9.85
C SER A 196 10.43 1.82 9.59
N ASP A 197 9.97 3.06 9.63
CA ASP A 197 8.59 3.50 9.45
C ASP A 197 8.56 5.02 9.21
N LEU A 198 7.36 5.60 9.07
CA LEU A 198 7.19 7.03 8.79
C LEU A 198 7.65 7.95 9.93
N SER A 199 7.76 7.45 11.17
CA SER A 199 8.24 8.25 12.31
C SER A 199 9.72 8.62 12.21
N ALA A 200 10.50 7.85 11.44
CA ALA A 200 11.88 8.14 11.14
C ALA A 200 12.08 9.35 10.19
N LEU A 201 10.99 9.87 9.62
CA LEU A 201 11.02 10.94 8.64
C LEU A 201 10.47 12.25 9.19
N SER A 202 11.00 13.36 8.69
CA SER A 202 10.36 14.67 8.81
C SER A 202 10.07 15.24 7.43
N VAL A 203 8.94 15.93 7.31
CA VAL A 203 8.54 16.61 6.07
C VAL A 203 8.38 18.10 6.33
N GLN A 204 8.79 18.91 5.36
CA GLN A 204 8.61 20.35 5.37
C GLN A 204 8.04 20.79 4.03
N VAL A 205 6.94 21.54 4.07
CA VAL A 205 6.35 22.13 2.86
C VAL A 205 6.98 23.51 2.65
N THR A 206 7.53 23.70 1.45
CA THR A 206 8.22 24.94 1.04
C THR A 206 7.58 25.53 -0.21
N ALA A 207 7.98 26.71 -0.62
CA ALA A 207 7.55 27.28 -1.89
C ALA A 207 7.99 26.44 -3.11
N GLY A 208 9.06 25.64 -2.97
CA GLY A 208 9.60 24.78 -4.02
C GLY A 208 8.98 23.37 -4.07
N GLY A 209 8.17 23.00 -3.07
CA GLY A 209 7.58 21.67 -2.96
C GLY A 209 7.67 21.10 -1.54
N ILE A 210 7.89 19.81 -1.43
CA ILE A 210 7.99 19.06 -0.19
C ILE A 210 9.44 18.60 -0.03
N GLU A 211 10.03 18.85 1.13
CA GLU A 211 11.34 18.35 1.54
C GLU A 211 11.16 17.24 2.56
N ILE A 212 11.82 16.10 2.32
CA ILE A 212 11.76 14.90 3.17
C ILE A 212 13.18 14.64 3.67
N SER A 213 13.34 14.49 4.98
CA SER A 213 14.63 14.17 5.61
C SER A 213 14.48 13.09 6.68
N VAL A 214 15.54 12.33 6.91
CA VAL A 214 15.60 11.34 8.01
C VAL A 214 15.84 12.12 9.29
N ARG A 215 15.06 11.80 10.32
CA ARG A 215 15.29 12.34 11.68
C ARG A 215 16.60 11.79 12.23
N GLY A 216 17.40 12.65 12.79
CA GLY A 216 18.68 12.30 13.41
C GLY A 216 18.53 11.74 14.81
#